data_eba81e5e62b19ac4fe5bfb987bb7b5b1
#
_entry.id   eba81e5e62b19ac4fe5bfb987bb7b5b1
#
_cell.length_a   1.000
_cell.length_b   1.000
_cell.length_c   1.000
_cell.angle_alpha   90.00
_cell.angle_beta   90.00
_cell.angle_gamma   90.00
#
_symmetry.space_group_name_H-M   'P 1'
#
loop_
_entity.id
_entity.type
_entity.pdbx_description
1 polymer ?
#
loop_
_entity_poly.entity_id
_entity_poly.type
_entity_poly.pdbx_seq_one_letter_code
_entity_poly.pdbx_strand_id
1 'polypeptide(L)' 'MIRVDVPKLRGKMAEKGFTITSISDEIRVNRNTFSGYLEQPEKMPYSVIAALAELLCDSYEEACKIFFAQDFRFA' A
#
# COMPACT_ATOMS: atom_id res chain seq x y z
N MET A 1 9.38 -1.47 -14.32
CA MET A 1 8.16 -0.74 -13.94
C MET A 1 8.05 -0.66 -12.43
N ILE A 2 7.72 0.51 -11.90
CA ILE A 2 7.54 0.71 -10.46
C ILE A 2 6.06 0.61 -10.14
N ARG A 3 5.72 -0.19 -9.15
CA ARG A 3 4.31 -0.38 -8.77
C ARG A 3 4.17 -0.81 -7.32
N VAL A 4 2.95 -0.68 -6.80
CA VAL A 4 2.62 -1.16 -5.46
C VAL A 4 2.51 -2.68 -5.49
N ASP A 5 3.19 -3.33 -4.56
CA ASP A 5 3.10 -4.78 -4.39
C ASP A 5 1.92 -5.07 -3.46
N VAL A 6 0.75 -5.32 -4.04
CA VAL A 6 -0.48 -5.50 -3.27
C VAL A 6 -0.43 -6.68 -2.30
N PRO A 7 0.09 -7.86 -2.69
CA PRO A 7 0.21 -8.95 -1.72
C PRO A 7 1.05 -8.59 -0.50
N LYS A 8 2.16 -7.87 -0.70
CA LYS A 8 2.99 -7.41 0.43
C LYS A 8 2.26 -6.37 1.27
N LEU A 9 1.52 -5.47 0.63
CA LEU A 9 0.73 -4.47 1.33
C LEU A 9 -0.33 -5.15 2.20
N ARG A 10 -1.06 -6.10 1.65
CA ARG A 10 -2.08 -6.83 2.41
C ARG A 10 -1.47 -7.61 3.57
N GLY A 11 -0.31 -8.24 3.35
CA GLY A 11 0.41 -8.94 4.41
C GLY A 11 0.81 -8.00 5.54
N LYS A 12 1.28 -6.81 5.19
CA LYS A 12 1.69 -5.82 6.19
C LYS A 12 0.49 -5.30 6.99
N MET A 13 -0.63 -5.08 6.31
CA MET A 13 -1.88 -4.69 6.98
C MET A 13 -2.29 -5.75 8.00
N ALA A 14 -2.28 -7.01 7.61
CA ALA A 14 -2.64 -8.11 8.50
C ALA A 14 -1.67 -8.20 9.68
N GLU A 15 -0.38 -8.06 9.42
CA GLU A 15 0.66 -8.09 10.45
C GLU A 15 0.45 -7.01 11.51
N LYS A 16 0.03 -5.82 11.08
CA LYS A 16 -0.23 -4.69 11.99
C LYS A 16 -1.66 -4.69 12.54
N GLY A 17 -2.46 -5.67 12.19
CA GLY A 17 -3.81 -5.81 12.70
C GLY A 17 -4.86 -4.93 12.03
N PHE A 18 -4.59 -4.43 10.84
CA PHE A 18 -5.55 -3.60 10.11
C PHE A 18 -6.45 -4.43 9.19
N THR A 19 -7.73 -4.06 9.16
CA THR A 19 -8.65 -4.51 8.13
C THR A 19 -8.78 -3.40 7.10
N ILE A 20 -9.47 -3.67 5.98
CA ILE A 20 -9.75 -2.64 4.99
C ILE A 20 -10.53 -1.49 5.64
N THR A 21 -11.53 -1.82 6.47
CA THR A 21 -12.33 -0.80 7.15
C THR A 21 -11.48 0.05 8.09
N SER A 22 -10.69 -0.59 8.96
CA SER A 22 -9.92 0.16 9.96
C SER A 22 -8.83 1.00 9.33
N ILE A 23 -8.15 0.50 8.30
CA ILE A 23 -7.08 1.27 7.69
C ILE A 23 -7.63 2.43 6.85
N SER A 24 -8.76 2.22 6.16
CA SER A 24 -9.38 3.31 5.41
C SER A 24 -9.84 4.44 6.32
N ASP A 25 -10.35 4.10 7.51
CA ASP A 25 -10.72 5.10 8.49
C ASP A 25 -9.49 5.89 8.97
N GLU A 26 -8.38 5.18 9.22
CA GLU A 26 -7.14 5.83 9.68
C GLU A 26 -6.58 6.82 8.66
N ILE A 27 -6.61 6.47 7.39
CA ILE A 27 -6.07 7.34 6.34
C ILE A 27 -7.14 8.26 5.76
N ARG A 28 -8.37 8.21 6.29
CA ARG A 28 -9.48 9.07 5.89
C ARG A 28 -9.84 8.94 4.42
N VAL A 29 -9.92 7.71 3.96
CA VAL A 29 -10.32 7.38 2.60
C VAL A 29 -11.57 6.53 2.69
N ASN A 30 -12.50 6.71 1.77
CA ASN A 30 -13.69 5.88 1.70
C ASN A 30 -13.27 4.42 1.49
N ARG A 31 -13.93 3.50 2.19
CA ARG A 31 -13.63 2.08 2.13
C ARG A 31 -13.70 1.52 0.70
N ASN A 32 -14.71 1.92 -0.05
CA ASN A 32 -14.86 1.46 -1.44
C ASN A 32 -13.75 2.01 -2.32
N THR A 33 -13.34 3.25 -2.07
CA THR A 33 -12.23 3.88 -2.80
C THR A 33 -10.93 3.15 -2.52
N PHE A 34 -10.68 2.81 -1.25
CA PHE A 34 -9.48 2.09 -0.88
C PHE A 34 -9.46 0.69 -1.50
N SER A 35 -10.59 -0.01 -1.49
CA SER A 35 -10.70 -1.32 -2.14
C SER A 35 -10.37 -1.21 -3.63
N GLY A 36 -10.84 -0.14 -4.28
CA GLY A 36 -10.51 0.12 -5.68
C GLY A 36 -9.02 0.31 -5.91
N TYR A 37 -8.32 0.96 -4.98
CA TYR A 37 -6.87 1.11 -5.06
C TYR A 37 -6.15 -0.23 -4.95
N LEU A 38 -6.67 -1.15 -4.15
CA LEU A 38 -6.07 -2.48 -4.04
C LEU A 38 -6.24 -3.29 -5.32
N GLU A 39 -7.33 -3.06 -6.04
CA GLU A 39 -7.56 -3.72 -7.33
C GLU A 39 -6.76 -3.05 -8.46
N GLN A 40 -6.61 -1.73 -8.39
CA GLN A 40 -5.90 -0.94 -9.40
C GLN A 40 -4.90 -0.03 -8.70
N PRO A 41 -3.79 -0.59 -8.21
CA PRO A 41 -2.84 0.17 -7.40
C PRO A 41 -2.20 1.35 -8.13
N GLU A 42 -2.19 1.33 -9.45
CA GLU A 42 -1.68 2.43 -10.26
C GLU A 42 -2.53 3.71 -10.10
N LYS A 43 -3.73 3.58 -9.56
CA LYS A 43 -4.61 4.72 -9.29
C LYS A 43 -4.42 5.31 -7.90
N MET A 44 -3.60 4.67 -7.08
CA MET A 44 -3.39 5.13 -5.71
C MET A 44 -2.59 6.43 -5.70
N PRO A 45 -3.15 7.52 -5.14
CA PRO A 45 -2.43 8.79 -5.11
C PRO A 45 -1.27 8.77 -4.11
N TYR A 46 -0.30 9.62 -4.34
CA TYR A 46 0.89 9.69 -3.48
C TYR A 46 0.53 9.96 -2.02
N SER A 47 -0.48 10.81 -1.78
CA SER A 47 -0.91 11.11 -0.41
C SER A 47 -1.37 9.86 0.34
N VAL A 48 -2.05 8.95 -0.35
CA VAL A 48 -2.48 7.67 0.24
C VAL A 48 -1.27 6.77 0.48
N ILE A 49 -0.36 6.71 -0.47
CA ILE A 49 0.88 5.92 -0.32
C ILE A 49 1.66 6.40 0.89
N ALA A 50 1.82 7.71 1.03
CA ALA A 50 2.56 8.28 2.17
C ALA A 50 1.90 7.95 3.50
N ALA A 51 0.57 8.06 3.57
CA ALA A 51 -0.16 7.74 4.79
C ALA A 51 -0.03 6.27 5.16
N LEU A 52 -0.14 5.37 4.17
CA LEU A 52 0.03 3.94 4.41
C LEU A 52 1.44 3.61 4.85
N ALA A 53 2.43 4.23 4.22
CA ALA A 53 3.82 3.99 4.59
C ALA A 53 4.09 4.40 6.05
N GLU A 54 3.55 5.53 6.48
CA GLU A 54 3.69 5.97 7.88
C GLU A 54 3.06 5.00 8.86
N LEU A 55 1.90 4.46 8.52
CA LEU A 55 1.19 3.56 9.42
C LEU A 55 1.78 2.16 9.46
N LEU A 56 2.27 1.68 8.34
CA LEU A 56 2.59 0.26 8.18
C LEU A 56 4.07 -0.04 8.17
N CYS A 57 4.90 0.89 7.72
CA CYS A 57 6.31 0.61 7.50
C CYS A 57 7.17 1.22 8.59
N ASP A 58 8.17 0.45 9.02
CA ASP A 58 9.09 0.87 10.07
C ASP A 58 10.34 1.55 9.51
N SER A 59 10.57 1.44 8.20
CA SER A 59 11.74 2.02 7.55
C SER A 59 11.41 2.42 6.12
N TYR A 60 12.23 3.32 5.60
CA TYR A 60 12.14 3.74 4.21
C TYR A 60 12.33 2.56 3.26
N GLU A 61 13.29 1.70 3.58
CA GLU A 61 13.57 0.52 2.77
C GLU A 61 12.36 -0.39 2.65
N GLU A 62 11.67 -0.61 3.77
CA GLU A 62 10.46 -1.43 3.79
C GLU A 62 9.36 -0.80 2.94
N ALA A 63 9.18 0.52 3.05
CA ALA A 63 8.19 1.23 2.25
C ALA A 63 8.51 1.11 0.76
N CYS A 64 9.77 1.19 0.37
CA CYS A 64 10.17 1.03 -1.01
C CYS A 64 9.83 -0.35 -1.56
N LYS A 65 10.00 -1.38 -0.76
CA LYS A 65 9.71 -2.75 -1.19
C LYS A 65 8.23 -2.97 -1.46
N ILE A 66 7.37 -2.25 -0.75
CA ILE A 66 5.92 -2.40 -0.87
C ILE A 66 5.36 -1.46 -1.94
N PHE A 67 5.71 -0.18 -1.88
CA PHE A 67 5.05 0.84 -2.68
C PHE A 67 5.79 1.20 -3.96
N PHE A 68 7.08 0.88 -4.02
CA PHE A 68 7.90 1.18 -5.18
C PHE A 68 8.60 -0.07 -5.67
N ALA A 69 7.89 -1.19 -5.64
CA ALA A 69 8.42 -2.45 -6.11
C ALA A 69 8.76 -2.34 -7.60
N GLN A 70 9.91 -2.85 -7.97
CA GLN A 70 10.37 -2.80 -9.35
C GLN A 70 10.36 -4.20 -9.93
N ASP A 71 9.85 -4.29 -11.13
CA ASP A 71 9.79 -5.53 -11.86
C ASP A 71 10.82 -5.47 -12.98
N PHE A 72 12.04 -5.88 -12.65
CA PHE A 72 13.13 -5.92 -13.62
C PHE A 72 13.18 -7.27 -14.30
N ARG A 73 13.31 -7.23 -15.60
CA ARG A 73 13.52 -8.44 -16.38
C ARG A 73 14.78 -8.27 -17.20
N PHE A 74 15.74 -9.09 -16.87
CA PHE A 74 16.98 -9.12 -17.60
C PHE A 74 16.93 -10.30 -18.56
N ALA A 75 17.01 -10.00 -19.81
CA ALA A 75 16.98 -11.01 -20.85
C ALA A 75 18.28 -11.81 -20.84
#